data_47c95bda142b844bd061df6b15bcace6
#
_entry.id   47c95bda142b844bd061df6b15bcace6
#
_cell.length_a   1.000
_cell.length_b   1.000
_cell.length_c   1.000
_cell.angle_alpha   90.00
_cell.angle_beta   90.00
_cell.angle_gamma   90.00
#
_symmetry.space_group_name_H-M   'P 1'
#
loop_
_entity.id
_entity.type
_entity.pdbx_description
1 polymer ?
#
loop_
_entity_poly.entity_id
_entity_poly.type
_entity_poly.pdbx_seq_one_letter_code
_entity_poly.pdbx_strand_id
1 'polypeptide(L)'
;MKRILLVLMSVFMLALLVGCGSDTNKAADSAKPSTSEKITVQAAASLKGALTELAESYKKSHNLSDDQIAINFAGSGTLRQQIEQGAPASLFISADEKNMKMLQEKDLVTDVKPFVTNELVLVVPKGQPKIELNQIASVKRIVLGNPDTVPAGNYKN
;
A
#
# COMPACT_ATOMS: atom_id res chain seq x y z
N MET A 1 40.56 -39.49 -21.19
CA MET A 1 39.82 -39.29 -19.91
C MET A 1 38.82 -38.15 -19.99
N LYS A 2 39.14 -36.94 -20.47
CA LYS A 2 38.17 -35.82 -20.55
C LYS A 2 36.95 -36.07 -21.48
N ARG A 3 37.10 -36.82 -22.56
CA ARG A 3 35.99 -37.10 -23.48
C ARG A 3 34.97 -38.11 -22.96
N ILE A 4 35.41 -39.04 -22.10
CA ILE A 4 34.54 -40.03 -21.45
C ILE A 4 33.69 -39.40 -20.37
N LEU A 5 34.23 -38.38 -19.65
CA LEU A 5 33.50 -37.64 -18.61
C LEU A 5 32.36 -36.80 -19.18
N LEU A 6 32.55 -36.22 -20.39
CA LEU A 6 31.51 -35.43 -21.08
C LEU A 6 30.36 -36.32 -21.60
N VAL A 7 30.65 -37.55 -22.05
CA VAL A 7 29.60 -38.48 -22.48
C VAL A 7 28.78 -39.01 -21.32
N LEU A 8 29.41 -39.27 -20.18
CA LEU A 8 28.71 -39.70 -18.94
C LEU A 8 27.81 -38.59 -18.39
N MET A 9 28.21 -37.32 -18.49
CA MET A 9 27.40 -36.20 -18.03
C MET A 9 26.19 -35.93 -18.92
N SER A 10 26.29 -36.21 -20.25
CA SER A 10 25.17 -36.07 -21.19
C SER A 10 24.10 -37.17 -21.03
N VAL A 11 24.51 -38.39 -20.67
CA VAL A 11 23.58 -39.51 -20.43
C VAL A 11 22.81 -39.33 -19.11
N PHE A 12 23.42 -38.72 -18.10
CA PHE A 12 22.73 -38.43 -16.82
C PHE A 12 21.66 -37.34 -16.93
N MET A 13 21.81 -36.44 -17.89
CA MET A 13 20.82 -35.37 -18.12
C MET A 13 19.57 -35.82 -18.90
N LEU A 14 19.62 -36.96 -19.60
CA LEU A 14 18.51 -37.53 -20.36
C LEU A 14 17.59 -38.43 -19.50
N ALA A 15 18.03 -38.85 -18.32
CA ALA A 15 17.28 -39.81 -17.46
C ALA A 15 16.20 -39.14 -16.56
N LEU A 16 16.06 -37.81 -16.61
CA LEU A 16 15.11 -37.06 -15.77
C LEU A 16 13.76 -36.75 -16.45
N LEU A 17 13.50 -37.26 -17.67
CA LEU A 17 12.31 -36.94 -18.45
C LEU A 17 11.29 -38.08 -18.58
N VAL A 18 11.42 -39.19 -17.82
CA VAL A 18 10.45 -40.27 -17.84
C VAL A 18 9.87 -40.48 -16.42
N GLY A 19 8.83 -39.73 -16.14
CA GLY A 19 8.07 -39.84 -14.88
C GLY A 19 6.67 -39.29 -15.04
N CYS A 20 5.97 -39.70 -16.12
CA CYS A 20 4.54 -39.49 -16.23
C CYS A 20 3.87 -40.85 -16.46
N GLY A 21 3.51 -41.51 -15.42
CA GLY A 21 2.75 -42.76 -15.40
C GLY A 21 1.37 -42.55 -14.84
N SER A 22 0.40 -42.82 -15.66
CA SER A 22 -1.04 -42.88 -15.44
C SER A 22 -1.42 -43.71 -14.20
N ASP A 23 -2.43 -43.29 -13.43
CA ASP A 23 -3.66 -44.09 -13.30
C ASP A 23 -4.67 -43.47 -12.31
N THR A 24 -5.86 -43.44 -12.81
CA THR A 24 -7.18 -43.72 -12.30
C THR A 24 -7.93 -42.67 -11.47
N ASN A 25 -8.92 -42.13 -12.18
CA ASN A 25 -10.28 -41.82 -11.73
C ASN A 25 -10.55 -41.80 -10.21
N LYS A 26 -10.63 -40.61 -9.66
CA LYS A 26 -11.62 -40.33 -8.62
C LYS A 26 -12.14 -38.91 -8.79
N ALA A 27 -13.45 -38.81 -8.80
CA ALA A 27 -14.25 -37.61 -9.03
C ALA A 27 -13.59 -36.33 -8.55
N ALA A 28 -13.36 -35.44 -9.52
CA ALA A 28 -12.94 -34.08 -9.27
C ALA A 28 -14.10 -33.33 -8.61
N ASP A 29 -14.00 -33.16 -7.32
CA ASP A 29 -14.57 -31.98 -6.70
C ASP A 29 -13.66 -30.81 -7.13
N SER A 30 -14.21 -29.96 -7.99
CA SER A 30 -13.52 -28.79 -8.53
C SER A 30 -13.37 -27.76 -7.42
N ALA A 31 -12.43 -27.96 -6.53
CA ALA A 31 -11.87 -26.89 -5.75
C ALA A 31 -11.10 -26.01 -6.73
N LYS A 32 -11.79 -25.05 -7.34
CA LYS A 32 -11.19 -23.87 -7.98
C LYS A 32 -10.18 -23.32 -6.97
N PRO A 33 -8.88 -23.20 -7.31
CA PRO A 33 -7.98 -22.47 -6.43
C PRO A 33 -8.49 -21.02 -6.42
N SER A 34 -9.14 -20.64 -5.35
CA SER A 34 -9.40 -19.23 -5.07
C SER A 34 -8.04 -18.62 -4.73
N THR A 35 -7.30 -18.20 -5.74
CA THR A 35 -6.31 -17.16 -5.57
C THR A 35 -7.09 -15.93 -5.17
N SER A 36 -7.35 -15.81 -3.88
CA SER A 36 -7.93 -14.61 -3.32
C SER A 36 -6.93 -13.49 -3.59
N GLU A 37 -7.26 -12.61 -4.54
CA GLU A 37 -6.41 -11.46 -4.85
C GLU A 37 -6.17 -10.67 -3.57
N LYS A 38 -4.92 -10.51 -3.22
CA LYS A 38 -4.52 -9.71 -2.08
C LYS A 38 -4.65 -8.23 -2.41
N ILE A 39 -5.51 -7.53 -1.69
CA ILE A 39 -5.68 -6.08 -1.80
C ILE A 39 -4.61 -5.40 -0.95
N THR A 40 -3.76 -4.60 -1.58
CA THR A 40 -2.76 -3.79 -0.88
C THR A 40 -3.18 -2.33 -0.92
N VAL A 41 -3.46 -1.75 0.23
CA VAL A 41 -3.85 -0.34 0.39
C VAL A 41 -2.67 0.46 0.89
N GLN A 42 -2.32 1.52 0.18
CA GLN A 42 -1.35 2.53 0.62
C GLN A 42 -2.17 3.73 1.12
N ALA A 43 -2.15 4.03 2.41
CA ALA A 43 -3.04 5.03 3.00
C ALA A 43 -2.30 6.05 3.86
N ALA A 44 -2.70 7.31 3.77
CA ALA A 44 -2.19 8.38 4.61
C ALA A 44 -2.33 8.04 6.11
N ALA A 45 -1.28 8.30 6.89
CA ALA A 45 -1.20 7.94 8.31
C ALA A 45 -2.33 8.51 9.17
N SER A 46 -2.91 9.67 8.78
CA SER A 46 -4.05 10.29 9.45
C SER A 46 -5.32 9.43 9.42
N LEU A 47 -5.41 8.49 8.48
CA LEU A 47 -6.57 7.60 8.31
C LEU A 47 -6.45 6.29 9.08
N LYS A 48 -5.33 6.05 9.79
CA LYS A 48 -5.02 4.76 10.39
C LYS A 48 -6.16 4.21 11.27
N GLY A 49 -6.72 5.02 12.17
CA GLY A 49 -7.81 4.58 13.05
C GLY A 49 -9.03 4.12 12.25
N ALA A 50 -9.59 5.02 11.44
CA ALA A 50 -10.80 4.77 10.69
C ALA A 50 -10.66 3.62 9.68
N LEU A 51 -9.54 3.56 8.93
CA LEU A 51 -9.34 2.50 7.93
C LEU A 51 -9.06 1.13 8.57
N THR A 52 -8.46 1.08 9.74
CA THR A 52 -8.29 -0.20 10.45
C THR A 52 -9.66 -0.77 10.83
N GLU A 53 -10.52 0.03 11.45
CA GLU A 53 -11.88 -0.40 11.83
C GLU A 53 -12.73 -0.77 10.60
N LEU A 54 -12.64 0.03 9.54
CA LEU A 54 -13.35 -0.25 8.28
C LEU A 54 -12.90 -1.57 7.65
N ALA A 55 -11.59 -1.83 7.59
CA ALA A 55 -11.05 -3.06 7.02
C ALA A 55 -11.48 -4.29 7.81
N GLU A 56 -11.48 -4.23 9.14
CA GLU A 56 -11.95 -5.31 10.00
C GLU A 56 -13.45 -5.59 9.78
N SER A 57 -14.28 -4.53 9.69
CA SER A 57 -15.69 -4.65 9.39
C SER A 57 -15.94 -5.24 8.00
N TYR A 58 -15.18 -4.80 7.00
CA TYR A 58 -15.29 -5.28 5.63
C TYR A 58 -14.88 -6.76 5.51
N LYS A 59 -13.77 -7.16 6.12
CA LYS A 59 -13.34 -8.55 6.17
C LYS A 59 -14.44 -9.46 6.76
N LYS A 60 -15.01 -9.07 7.90
CA LYS A 60 -16.08 -9.82 8.56
C LYS A 60 -17.33 -9.95 7.67
N SER A 61 -17.79 -8.87 7.05
CA SER A 61 -18.99 -8.87 6.23
C SER A 61 -18.85 -9.65 4.92
N HIS A 62 -17.61 -9.80 4.43
CA HIS A 62 -17.33 -10.51 3.16
C HIS A 62 -16.64 -11.86 3.36
N ASN A 63 -16.53 -12.34 4.61
CA ASN A 63 -15.84 -13.60 4.97
C ASN A 63 -14.41 -13.68 4.40
N LEU A 64 -13.67 -12.56 4.47
CA LEU A 64 -12.29 -12.50 4.02
C LEU A 64 -11.34 -12.92 5.15
N SER A 65 -10.24 -13.58 4.78
CA SER A 65 -9.15 -13.87 5.71
C SER A 65 -8.28 -12.63 5.99
N ASP A 66 -7.54 -12.63 7.08
CA ASP A 66 -6.76 -11.48 7.55
C ASP A 66 -5.66 -11.04 6.58
N ASP A 67 -5.14 -11.95 5.78
CA ASP A 67 -4.09 -11.72 4.81
C ASP A 67 -4.57 -11.16 3.46
N GLN A 68 -5.89 -11.16 3.21
CA GLN A 68 -6.46 -10.66 1.95
C GLN A 68 -6.43 -9.14 1.80
N ILE A 69 -6.44 -8.40 2.91
CA ILE A 69 -6.32 -6.93 2.89
C ILE A 69 -5.12 -6.52 3.74
N ALA A 70 -4.11 -5.96 3.10
CA ALA A 70 -2.96 -5.37 3.76
C ALA A 70 -3.00 -3.85 3.62
N ILE A 71 -2.80 -3.11 4.71
CA ILE A 71 -2.77 -1.65 4.69
C ILE A 71 -1.41 -1.16 5.18
N ASN A 72 -0.73 -0.35 4.37
CA ASN A 72 0.49 0.35 4.74
C ASN A 72 0.15 1.81 5.04
N PHE A 73 0.52 2.29 6.23
CA PHE A 73 0.26 3.66 6.67
C PHE A 73 1.56 4.47 6.74
N ALA A 74 1.62 5.58 6.00
CA ALA A 74 2.73 6.52 6.04
C ALA A 74 2.28 7.92 5.58
N GLY A 75 3.20 8.89 5.52
CA GLY A 75 2.93 10.17 4.87
C GLY A 75 2.66 10.00 3.38
N SER A 76 1.72 10.76 2.82
CA SER A 76 1.31 10.62 1.41
C SER A 76 2.48 10.74 0.44
N GLY A 77 3.45 11.64 0.69
CA GLY A 77 4.64 11.76 -0.13
C GLY A 77 5.56 10.55 -0.07
N THR A 78 5.69 9.92 1.10
CA THR A 78 6.46 8.68 1.27
C THR A 78 5.82 7.53 0.51
N LEU A 79 4.48 7.38 0.62
CA LEU A 79 3.74 6.35 -0.10
C LEU A 79 3.81 6.54 -1.62
N ARG A 80 3.68 7.79 -2.08
CA ARG A 80 3.87 8.13 -3.50
C ARG A 80 5.24 7.67 -3.99
N GLN A 81 6.31 8.00 -3.27
CA GLN A 81 7.67 7.57 -3.66
C GLN A 81 7.81 6.05 -3.70
N GLN A 82 7.20 5.33 -2.76
CA GLN A 82 7.19 3.87 -2.76
C GLN A 82 6.45 3.31 -3.99
N ILE A 83 5.29 3.88 -4.35
CA ILE A 83 4.54 3.48 -5.54
C ILE A 83 5.37 3.75 -6.82
N GLU A 84 6.03 4.90 -6.92
CA GLU A 84 6.93 5.23 -8.02
C GLU A 84 8.12 4.27 -8.15
N GLN A 85 8.54 3.66 -7.04
CA GLN A 85 9.59 2.64 -6.97
C GLN A 85 9.06 1.22 -7.20
N GLY A 86 7.78 1.06 -7.53
CA GLY A 86 7.17 -0.22 -7.83
C GLY A 86 6.58 -0.96 -6.63
N ALA A 87 6.37 -0.30 -5.49
CA ALA A 87 5.66 -0.92 -4.38
C ALA A 87 4.22 -1.25 -4.79
N PRO A 88 3.70 -2.45 -4.43
CA PRO A 88 2.34 -2.85 -4.79
C PRO A 88 1.31 -1.92 -4.16
N ALA A 89 0.32 -1.51 -4.95
CA ALA A 89 -0.79 -0.69 -4.51
C ALA A 89 -2.03 -1.04 -5.35
N SER A 90 -3.03 -1.67 -4.73
CA SER A 90 -4.36 -1.84 -5.33
C SER A 90 -5.22 -0.58 -5.14
N LEU A 91 -4.96 0.16 -4.06
CA LEU A 91 -5.61 1.42 -3.72
C LEU A 91 -4.62 2.36 -3.05
N PHE A 92 -4.62 3.63 -3.47
CA PHE A 92 -3.86 4.69 -2.80
C PHE A 92 -4.82 5.76 -2.28
N ILE A 93 -4.74 6.06 -0.98
CA ILE A 93 -5.53 7.10 -0.32
C ILE A 93 -4.59 8.18 0.20
N SER A 94 -4.48 9.25 -0.56
CA SER A 94 -3.65 10.42 -0.23
C SER A 94 -4.42 11.41 0.63
N ALA A 95 -3.74 12.07 1.56
CA ALA A 95 -4.28 13.19 2.33
C ALA A 95 -4.17 14.54 1.60
N ASP A 96 -3.61 14.56 0.40
CA ASP A 96 -3.50 15.76 -0.44
C ASP A 96 -3.63 15.44 -1.94
N GLU A 97 -4.05 16.41 -2.71
CA GLU A 97 -4.20 16.28 -4.16
C GLU A 97 -2.84 16.29 -4.89
N LYS A 98 -1.81 16.96 -4.35
CA LYS A 98 -0.52 17.12 -5.00
C LYS A 98 0.13 15.77 -5.27
N ASN A 99 0.20 14.91 -4.24
CA ASN A 99 0.80 13.57 -4.38
C ASN A 99 -0.02 12.68 -5.32
N MET A 100 -1.34 12.84 -5.37
CA MET A 100 -2.19 12.11 -6.30
C MET A 100 -1.94 12.55 -7.74
N LYS A 101 -1.88 13.86 -8.02
CA LYS A 101 -1.58 14.41 -9.35
C LYS A 101 -0.23 13.93 -9.88
N MET A 102 0.80 13.90 -9.03
CA MET A 102 2.13 13.41 -9.43
C MET A 102 2.14 11.95 -9.87
N LEU A 103 1.28 11.09 -9.30
CA LEU A 103 1.11 9.71 -9.76
C LEU A 103 0.28 9.62 -11.03
N GLN A 104 -0.75 10.48 -11.19
CA GLN A 104 -1.54 10.57 -12.43
C GLN A 104 -0.68 10.99 -13.63
N GLU A 105 0.20 11.98 -13.44
CA GLU A 105 1.12 12.45 -14.48
C GLU A 105 2.11 11.37 -14.97
N LYS A 106 2.28 10.30 -14.17
CA LYS A 106 3.12 9.14 -14.48
C LYS A 106 2.31 7.89 -14.88
N ASP A 107 1.01 8.03 -15.05
CA ASP A 107 0.08 6.92 -15.37
C ASP A 107 0.15 5.75 -14.36
N LEU A 108 0.49 6.05 -13.09
CA LEU A 108 0.59 5.06 -12.02
C LEU A 108 -0.70 4.88 -11.23
N VAL A 109 -1.70 5.74 -11.43
CA VAL A 109 -3.03 5.65 -10.82
C VAL A 109 -4.10 6.06 -11.82
N THR A 110 -5.27 5.41 -11.72
CA THR A 110 -6.48 5.69 -12.49
C THR A 110 -7.65 5.98 -11.54
N ASP A 111 -8.78 6.40 -12.05
CA ASP A 111 -10.04 6.59 -11.30
C ASP A 111 -9.91 7.42 -10.02
N VAL A 112 -9.15 8.50 -10.08
CA VAL A 112 -8.93 9.39 -8.94
C VAL A 112 -10.20 10.16 -8.61
N LYS A 113 -10.64 10.06 -7.34
CA LYS A 113 -11.84 10.72 -6.82
C LYS A 113 -11.58 11.37 -5.47
N PRO A 114 -12.13 12.57 -5.19
CA PRO A 114 -12.20 13.10 -3.84
C PRO A 114 -13.01 12.15 -2.96
N PHE A 115 -12.48 11.86 -1.76
CA PHE A 115 -13.11 10.92 -0.84
C PHE A 115 -13.71 11.63 0.37
N VAL A 116 -12.91 12.46 1.06
CA VAL A 116 -13.31 13.28 2.20
C VAL A 116 -12.58 14.62 2.17
N THR A 117 -13.13 15.63 2.80
CA THR A 117 -12.50 16.93 3.03
C THR A 117 -12.06 17.06 4.47
N ASN A 118 -11.01 17.84 4.72
CA ASN A 118 -10.52 18.16 6.06
C ASN A 118 -10.21 19.65 6.16
N GLU A 119 -10.24 20.20 7.37
CA GLU A 119 -9.91 21.58 7.65
C GLU A 119 -8.73 21.65 8.63
N LEU A 120 -7.87 22.64 8.43
CA LEU A 120 -6.83 22.96 9.40
C LEU A 120 -7.42 23.74 10.57
N VAL A 121 -7.07 23.32 11.77
CA VAL A 121 -7.43 24.01 12.99
C VAL A 121 -6.19 24.33 13.81
N LEU A 122 -6.22 25.50 14.45
CA LEU A 122 -5.19 25.87 15.42
C LEU A 122 -5.62 25.34 16.81
N VAL A 123 -4.81 24.47 17.38
CA VAL A 123 -5.05 23.89 18.70
C VAL A 123 -4.05 24.45 19.69
N VAL A 124 -4.54 24.94 20.82
CA VAL A 124 -3.73 25.34 21.97
C VAL A 124 -3.96 24.38 23.14
N PRO A 125 -2.95 24.11 23.98
CA PRO A 125 -3.11 23.28 25.18
C PRO A 125 -4.19 23.83 26.12
N LYS A 126 -4.90 22.92 26.81
CA LYS A 126 -5.93 23.31 27.79
C LYS A 126 -5.31 24.24 28.85
N GLY A 127 -6.00 25.34 29.11
CA GLY A 127 -5.56 26.36 30.09
C GLY A 127 -4.61 27.42 29.53
N GLN A 128 -4.23 27.33 28.28
CA GLN A 128 -3.48 28.40 27.60
C GLN A 128 -4.44 29.42 26.97
N PRO A 129 -4.04 30.70 26.85
CA PRO A 129 -4.85 31.71 26.17
C PRO A 129 -5.01 31.31 24.68
N LYS A 130 -6.18 31.60 24.11
CA LYS A 130 -6.43 31.45 22.68
C LYS A 130 -5.46 32.33 21.91
N ILE A 131 -4.97 31.79 20.81
CA ILE A 131 -4.05 32.49 19.89
C ILE A 131 -4.76 32.60 18.54
N GLU A 132 -4.84 33.78 18.00
CA GLU A 132 -5.36 34.03 16.65
C GLU A 132 -4.27 33.75 15.61
N LEU A 133 -4.66 33.41 14.38
CA LEU A 133 -3.70 33.09 13.30
C LEU A 133 -2.71 34.22 13.03
N ASN A 134 -3.12 35.47 13.14
CA ASN A 134 -2.24 36.63 12.99
C ASN A 134 -1.18 36.77 14.08
N GLN A 135 -1.36 36.07 15.22
CA GLN A 135 -0.44 36.07 16.35
C GLN A 135 0.55 34.88 16.33
N ILE A 136 0.43 34.00 15.32
CA ILE A 136 1.20 32.76 15.27
C ILE A 136 2.72 33.05 15.20
N ALA A 137 3.12 34.18 14.62
CA ALA A 137 4.51 34.61 14.55
C ALA A 137 5.13 34.95 15.93
N SER A 138 4.31 35.21 16.95
CA SER A 138 4.77 35.52 18.32
C SER A 138 5.04 34.26 19.15
N VAL A 139 4.70 33.08 18.65
CA VAL A 139 4.89 31.81 19.36
C VAL A 139 6.34 31.38 19.31
N LYS A 140 6.92 31.02 20.46
CA LYS A 140 8.34 30.64 20.56
C LYS A 140 8.75 29.41 19.75
N ARG A 141 7.78 28.51 19.48
CA ARG A 141 8.04 27.27 18.74
C ARG A 141 6.82 26.85 17.94
N ILE A 142 7.02 26.60 16.67
CA ILE A 142 6.06 26.02 15.76
C ILE A 142 6.68 24.73 15.19
N VAL A 143 5.91 23.65 15.20
CA VAL A 143 6.33 22.39 14.56
C VAL A 143 5.49 22.20 13.30
N LEU A 144 6.15 22.02 12.18
CA LEU A 144 5.53 21.78 10.89
C LEU A 144 5.98 20.42 10.35
N GLY A 145 5.10 19.76 9.62
CA GLY A 145 5.47 18.57 8.86
C GLY A 145 6.39 18.91 7.69
N ASN A 146 7.21 17.95 7.28
CA ASN A 146 8.00 18.10 6.04
C ASN A 146 7.03 18.09 4.83
N PRO A 147 7.00 19.12 3.98
CA PRO A 147 6.08 19.22 2.85
C PRO A 147 6.29 18.12 1.79
N ASP A 148 7.45 17.48 1.74
CA ASP A 148 7.73 16.41 0.77
C ASP A 148 7.17 15.05 1.20
N THR A 149 6.92 14.88 2.49
CA THR A 149 6.52 13.58 3.06
C THR A 149 5.18 13.58 3.76
N VAL A 150 4.76 14.72 4.32
CA VAL A 150 3.48 14.85 5.01
C VAL A 150 2.67 16.05 4.51
N PRO A 151 1.37 15.89 4.24
CA PRO A 151 0.51 16.95 3.70
C PRO A 151 0.47 18.21 4.57
N ALA A 152 0.53 18.07 5.90
CA ALA A 152 0.51 19.19 6.82
C ALA A 152 1.65 20.21 6.59
N GLY A 153 2.76 19.80 5.99
CA GLY A 153 3.84 20.69 5.63
C GLY A 153 3.53 21.62 4.45
N ASN A 154 2.52 21.30 3.63
CA ASN A 154 2.13 22.10 2.47
C ASN A 154 1.24 23.31 2.83
N TYR A 155 0.73 23.38 4.05
CA TYR A 155 -0.18 24.45 4.51
C TYR A 155 0.54 25.65 5.15
N LYS A 156 1.82 25.79 4.97
CA LYS A 156 2.61 26.88 5.57
C LYS A 156 2.56 28.21 4.79
N ASN A 157 1.86 28.23 3.67
CA ASN A 157 1.73 29.45 2.83
C ASN A 157 0.42 30.15 3.12
#